data_fd017875a73b8438a94d6d128874d7ee
#
_entry.id   fd017875a73b8438a94d6d128874d7ee
#
_cell.length_a   1.000
_cell.length_b   1.000
_cell.length_c   1.000
_cell.angle_alpha   90.00
_cell.angle_beta   90.00
_cell.angle_gamma   90.00
#
_symmetry.space_group_name_H-M   'P 1'
#
loop_
_entity.id
_entity.type
_entity.pdbx_description
1 polymer ?
#
loop_
_entity_poly.entity_id
_entity_poly.type
_entity_poly.pdbx_seq_one_letter_code
_entity_poly.pdbx_strand_id
1 'polypeptide(L)'
;MILIIDLHAHTYPDSDDSNLTLPELIIKSKDKGLDGICVTDHDRFLDTNIAKEMTQEYGILVISGAEVTTDSGHALVFGLTEYVFGMHNPTFLKKLVDNVGGAMIAAHPYRRAYIPGKPRQSNSYGSMVIDASANPLYAISDAIETGNGRGSVEENTFSEDIQFHLDMNGVGSSDSHTSSDIGKYATEFHAQIADLYDLISALKSGLFNKVSLNNTK
;
A
#
# COMPACT_ATOMS: atom_id res chain seq x y z
N MET A 1 13.01 -11.70 -13.23
CA MET A 1 11.68 -12.32 -12.97
C MET A 1 10.74 -11.18 -12.62
N ILE A 2 9.52 -11.19 -13.11
CA ILE A 2 8.49 -10.20 -12.75
C ILE A 2 7.68 -10.84 -11.63
N LEU A 3 7.41 -10.08 -10.56
CA LEU A 3 6.56 -10.49 -9.45
C LEU A 3 5.44 -9.49 -9.24
N ILE A 4 4.22 -9.96 -9.07
CA ILE A 4 3.03 -9.14 -8.81
C ILE A 4 2.64 -9.31 -7.34
N ILE A 5 2.79 -8.23 -6.57
CA ILE A 5 2.55 -8.22 -5.12
C ILE A 5 1.49 -7.18 -4.79
N ASP A 6 0.49 -7.58 -4.01
CA ASP A 6 -0.45 -6.64 -3.40
C ASP A 6 0.14 -6.11 -2.08
N LEU A 7 0.29 -4.80 -1.98
CA LEU A 7 0.99 -4.15 -0.87
C LEU A 7 0.06 -3.72 0.26
N HIS A 8 -1.27 -3.85 0.11
CA HIS A 8 -2.24 -3.28 1.03
C HIS A 8 -3.47 -4.19 1.16
N ALA A 9 -3.54 -4.94 2.25
CA ALA A 9 -4.63 -5.85 2.52
C ALA A 9 -4.88 -6.02 4.03
N HIS A 10 -6.14 -6.20 4.40
CA HIS A 10 -6.60 -6.27 5.78
C HIS A 10 -7.21 -7.62 6.12
N THR A 11 -6.98 -8.07 7.37
CA THR A 11 -7.47 -9.35 7.85
C THR A 11 -8.30 -9.21 9.13
N TYR A 12 -9.32 -10.06 9.28
CA TYR A 12 -10.07 -10.23 10.52
C TYR A 12 -9.37 -11.28 11.41
N PRO A 13 -9.25 -11.08 12.72
CA PRO A 13 -9.85 -9.99 13.54
C PRO A 13 -8.91 -8.78 13.77
N ASP A 14 -7.74 -8.70 13.14
CA ASP A 14 -6.76 -7.64 13.41
C ASP A 14 -7.19 -6.29 12.83
N SER A 15 -7.92 -6.29 11.70
CA SER A 15 -8.72 -5.16 11.22
C SER A 15 -10.20 -5.52 11.34
N ASP A 16 -10.94 -4.81 12.20
CA ASP A 16 -12.35 -5.09 12.52
C ASP A 16 -13.32 -4.73 11.39
N ASP A 17 -12.86 -3.98 10.39
CA ASP A 17 -13.58 -3.61 9.17
C ASP A 17 -13.33 -4.59 8.01
N SER A 18 -12.45 -5.58 8.16
CA SER A 18 -12.25 -6.65 7.19
C SER A 18 -13.14 -7.86 7.49
N ASN A 19 -13.56 -8.54 6.42
CA ASN A 19 -14.28 -9.82 6.49
C ASN A 19 -13.40 -11.01 6.08
N LEU A 20 -12.11 -10.79 5.79
CA LEU A 20 -11.18 -11.80 5.31
C LEU A 20 -10.35 -12.34 6.47
N THR A 21 -10.39 -13.65 6.71
CA THR A 21 -9.37 -14.29 7.53
C THR A 21 -8.04 -14.37 6.77
N LEU A 22 -6.92 -14.44 7.49
CA LEU A 22 -5.60 -14.55 6.87
C LEU A 22 -5.50 -15.70 5.84
N PRO A 23 -5.96 -16.94 6.13
CA PRO A 23 -5.97 -18.01 5.13
C PRO A 23 -6.83 -17.70 3.90
N GLU A 24 -8.00 -17.09 4.07
CA GLU A 24 -8.88 -16.71 2.96
C GLU A 24 -8.24 -15.66 2.07
N LEU A 25 -7.64 -14.63 2.66
CA LEU A 25 -6.89 -13.61 1.93
C LEU A 25 -5.79 -14.26 1.07
N ILE A 26 -4.97 -15.13 1.65
CA ILE A 26 -3.85 -15.80 0.97
C ILE A 26 -4.34 -16.67 -0.19
N ILE A 27 -5.34 -17.54 0.06
CA ILE A 27 -5.89 -18.43 -0.97
C ILE A 27 -6.45 -17.62 -2.14
N LYS A 28 -7.25 -16.59 -1.85
CA LYS A 28 -7.87 -15.75 -2.88
C LYS A 28 -6.84 -14.92 -3.65
N SER A 29 -5.79 -14.46 -3.01
CA SER A 29 -4.68 -13.75 -3.66
C SER A 29 -3.95 -14.66 -4.66
N LYS A 30 -3.67 -15.90 -4.26
CA LYS A 30 -3.09 -16.91 -5.14
C LYS A 30 -4.01 -17.25 -6.32
N ASP A 31 -5.31 -17.43 -6.07
CA ASP A 31 -6.31 -17.69 -7.11
C ASP A 31 -6.41 -16.54 -8.14
N LYS A 32 -6.10 -15.33 -7.74
CA LYS A 32 -6.05 -14.13 -8.59
C LYS A 32 -4.75 -14.00 -9.38
N GLY A 33 -3.76 -14.86 -9.13
CA GLY A 33 -2.47 -14.86 -9.82
C GLY A 33 -1.47 -13.87 -9.23
N LEU A 34 -1.63 -13.48 -7.96
CA LEU A 34 -0.62 -12.74 -7.23
C LEU A 34 0.54 -13.67 -6.83
N ASP A 35 1.76 -13.16 -6.87
CA ASP A 35 2.96 -13.84 -6.39
C ASP A 35 3.21 -13.57 -4.90
N GLY A 36 2.63 -12.50 -4.37
CA GLY A 36 2.73 -12.13 -2.95
C GLY A 36 1.63 -11.21 -2.48
N ILE A 37 1.47 -11.16 -1.16
CA ILE A 37 0.53 -10.31 -0.43
C ILE A 37 1.20 -9.73 0.81
N CYS A 38 1.03 -8.43 1.03
CA CYS A 38 1.40 -7.78 2.28
C CYS A 38 0.16 -7.65 3.16
N VAL A 39 0.24 -8.16 4.39
CA VAL A 39 -0.79 -7.99 5.41
C VAL A 39 -0.47 -6.70 6.15
N THR A 40 -1.36 -5.73 6.05
CA THR A 40 -1.17 -4.36 6.54
C THR A 40 -2.35 -3.90 7.39
N ASP A 41 -2.69 -4.68 8.40
CA ASP A 41 -3.78 -4.40 9.32
C ASP A 41 -3.60 -3.04 10.01
N HIS A 42 -4.70 -2.42 10.43
CA HIS A 42 -4.71 -1.08 11.04
C HIS A 42 -3.95 -1.07 12.35
N ASP A 43 -2.82 -0.32 12.39
CA ASP A 43 -1.95 -0.14 13.54
C ASP A 43 -1.47 -1.46 14.18
N ARG A 44 -1.48 -2.56 13.41
CA ARG A 44 -1.06 -3.90 13.83
C ARG A 44 -0.12 -4.52 12.82
N PHE A 45 0.80 -5.32 13.34
CA PHE A 45 1.79 -6.04 12.54
C PHE A 45 1.57 -7.54 12.71
N LEU A 46 1.42 -8.25 11.59
CA LEU A 46 1.42 -9.72 11.59
C LEU A 46 2.78 -10.23 12.11
N ASP A 47 2.78 -11.22 13.00
CA ASP A 47 4.03 -11.86 13.43
C ASP A 47 4.80 -12.40 12.22
N THR A 48 6.09 -12.05 12.13
CA THR A 48 6.94 -12.40 10.99
C THR A 48 7.18 -13.90 10.86
N ASN A 49 7.10 -14.68 11.96
CA ASN A 49 7.16 -16.14 11.91
C ASN A 49 5.86 -16.70 11.31
N ILE A 50 4.70 -16.16 11.70
CA ILE A 50 3.42 -16.54 11.09
C ILE A 50 3.43 -16.23 9.60
N ALA A 51 3.89 -15.05 9.17
CA ALA A 51 4.01 -14.70 7.76
C ALA A 51 4.87 -15.71 6.98
N LYS A 52 6.00 -16.12 7.58
CA LYS A 52 6.90 -17.11 7.00
C LYS A 52 6.28 -18.52 6.92
N GLU A 53 5.58 -18.95 7.98
CA GLU A 53 4.85 -20.21 8.00
C GLU A 53 3.76 -20.23 6.91
N MET A 54 2.99 -19.17 6.79
CA MET A 54 1.97 -19.01 5.75
C MET A 54 2.57 -19.05 4.34
N THR A 55 3.72 -18.39 4.14
CA THR A 55 4.46 -18.47 2.86
C THR A 55 4.82 -19.91 2.50
N GLN A 56 5.31 -20.67 3.46
CA GLN A 56 5.70 -22.08 3.24
C GLN A 56 4.49 -22.99 3.00
N GLU A 57 3.42 -22.80 3.76
CA GLU A 57 2.21 -23.61 3.69
C GLU A 57 1.45 -23.39 2.36
N TYR A 58 1.27 -22.12 1.96
CA TYR A 58 0.43 -21.79 0.81
C TYR A 58 1.21 -21.63 -0.51
N GLY A 59 2.54 -21.49 -0.43
CA GLY A 59 3.40 -21.33 -1.62
C GLY A 59 3.13 -20.03 -2.38
N ILE A 60 2.83 -18.95 -1.68
CA ILE A 60 2.73 -17.56 -2.12
C ILE A 60 3.42 -16.69 -1.06
N LEU A 61 4.12 -15.65 -1.46
CA LEU A 61 4.85 -14.78 -0.54
C LEU A 61 3.88 -14.00 0.36
N VAL A 62 4.01 -14.15 1.69
CA VAL A 62 3.26 -13.39 2.70
C VAL A 62 4.23 -12.51 3.46
N ILE A 63 3.99 -11.21 3.43
CA ILE A 63 4.86 -10.21 4.07
C ILE A 63 4.07 -9.45 5.13
N SER A 64 4.68 -9.24 6.29
CA SER A 64 4.16 -8.40 7.36
C SER A 64 4.45 -6.94 7.08
N GLY A 65 3.42 -6.10 7.20
CA GLY A 65 3.47 -4.66 7.28
C GLY A 65 2.38 -4.17 8.23
N ALA A 66 2.10 -2.88 8.22
CA ALA A 66 0.94 -2.29 8.88
C ALA A 66 0.48 -1.04 8.14
N GLU A 67 -0.83 -0.78 8.14
CA GLU A 67 -1.35 0.53 7.80
C GLU A 67 -1.45 1.38 9.07
N VAL A 68 -0.49 2.30 9.23
CA VAL A 68 -0.42 3.18 10.41
C VAL A 68 -1.25 4.43 10.19
N THR A 69 -2.18 4.68 11.10
CA THR A 69 -2.99 5.90 11.12
C THR A 69 -2.16 7.06 11.64
N THR A 70 -1.98 8.10 10.81
CA THR A 70 -1.23 9.30 11.19
C THR A 70 -2.09 10.57 11.15
N ASP A 71 -1.60 11.64 11.75
CA ASP A 71 -2.23 12.98 11.70
C ASP A 71 -2.33 13.52 10.26
N SER A 72 -1.52 12.99 9.34
CA SER A 72 -1.44 13.40 7.93
C SER A 72 -2.04 12.39 6.94
N GLY A 73 -2.75 11.38 7.40
CA GLY A 73 -3.29 10.28 6.59
C GLY A 73 -2.68 8.94 6.97
N HIS A 74 -2.91 7.94 6.15
CA HIS A 74 -2.42 6.59 6.43
C HIS A 74 -1.10 6.30 5.71
N ALA A 75 -0.26 5.51 6.35
CA ALA A 75 1.01 5.06 5.80
C ALA A 75 1.13 3.54 5.89
N LEU A 76 1.44 2.88 4.77
CA LEU A 76 1.87 1.49 4.79
C LEU A 76 3.33 1.45 5.24
N VAL A 77 3.61 0.65 6.24
CA VAL A 77 4.91 0.60 6.90
C VAL A 77 5.46 -0.82 6.86
N PHE A 78 6.72 -0.95 6.42
CA PHE A 78 7.44 -2.21 6.30
C PHE A 78 8.75 -2.16 7.07
N GLY A 79 9.06 -3.23 7.83
CA GLY A 79 10.29 -3.37 8.60
C GLY A 79 10.11 -3.20 10.11
N LEU A 80 9.02 -2.59 10.57
CA LEU A 80 8.65 -2.59 11.99
C LEU A 80 7.85 -3.85 12.32
N THR A 81 7.80 -4.21 13.61
CA THR A 81 7.15 -5.45 14.09
C THR A 81 6.09 -5.21 15.16
N GLU A 82 5.97 -3.99 15.64
CA GLU A 82 5.00 -3.61 16.68
C GLU A 82 4.62 -2.13 16.58
N TYR A 83 3.44 -1.80 17.08
CA TYR A 83 3.01 -0.42 17.20
C TYR A 83 3.68 0.25 18.39
N VAL A 84 4.29 1.41 18.17
CA VAL A 84 4.88 2.26 19.21
C VAL A 84 4.02 3.50 19.40
N PHE A 85 3.63 3.79 20.64
CA PHE A 85 2.87 5.00 20.94
C PHE A 85 3.58 6.25 20.41
N GLY A 86 2.86 7.07 19.66
CA GLY A 86 3.41 8.24 18.99
C GLY A 86 3.57 8.07 17.48
N MET A 87 3.38 6.87 16.92
CA MET A 87 3.42 6.64 15.46
C MET A 87 2.40 7.47 14.67
N HIS A 88 1.34 7.98 15.32
CA HIS A 88 0.41 8.92 14.67
C HIS A 88 1.12 10.21 14.22
N ASN A 89 2.27 10.56 14.78
CA ASN A 89 3.09 11.65 14.28
C ASN A 89 3.98 11.17 13.12
N PRO A 90 3.80 11.69 11.88
CA PRO A 90 4.53 11.19 10.70
C PRO A 90 6.06 11.31 10.84
N THR A 91 6.56 12.38 11.46
CA THR A 91 8.00 12.58 11.64
C THR A 91 8.59 11.56 12.63
N PHE A 92 7.86 11.22 13.67
CA PHE A 92 8.28 10.18 14.62
C PHE A 92 8.21 8.80 13.97
N LEU A 93 7.13 8.51 13.23
CA LEU A 93 7.00 7.27 12.46
C LEU A 93 8.18 7.09 11.50
N LYS A 94 8.51 8.12 10.71
CA LYS A 94 9.65 8.08 9.78
C LYS A 94 10.97 7.72 10.48
N LYS A 95 11.23 8.29 11.65
CA LYS A 95 12.43 7.96 12.43
C LYS A 95 12.49 6.50 12.85
N LEU A 96 11.34 5.92 13.25
CA LEU A 96 11.29 4.49 13.60
C LEU A 96 11.55 3.62 12.39
N VAL A 97 10.94 3.92 11.25
CA VAL A 97 11.13 3.21 9.98
C VAL A 97 12.58 3.29 9.52
N ASP A 98 13.18 4.48 9.56
CA ASP A 98 14.59 4.67 9.16
C ASP A 98 15.57 3.92 10.06
N ASN A 99 15.32 3.88 11.37
CA ASN A 99 16.19 3.18 12.32
C ASN A 99 16.29 1.67 12.05
N VAL A 100 15.26 1.07 11.47
CA VAL A 100 15.26 -0.35 11.08
C VAL A 100 15.58 -0.56 9.59
N GLY A 101 15.87 0.50 8.86
CA GLY A 101 16.08 0.44 7.41
C GLY A 101 14.81 0.10 6.62
N GLY A 102 13.65 0.29 7.21
CA GLY A 102 12.33 -0.02 6.64
C GLY A 102 11.93 0.87 5.47
N ALA A 103 10.73 0.66 4.93
CA ALA A 103 10.12 1.48 3.88
C ALA A 103 8.72 1.95 4.28
N MET A 104 8.28 3.07 3.69
CA MET A 104 6.98 3.68 3.96
C MET A 104 6.31 4.15 2.66
N ILE A 105 5.02 3.86 2.50
CA ILE A 105 4.19 4.28 1.38
C ILE A 105 3.04 5.14 1.90
N ALA A 106 2.82 6.31 1.29
CA ALA A 106 1.62 7.10 1.59
C ALA A 106 0.40 6.44 0.94
N ALA A 107 -0.54 5.96 1.77
CA ALA A 107 -1.71 5.22 1.32
C ALA A 107 -2.82 6.17 0.81
N HIS A 108 -3.54 5.72 -0.24
CA HIS A 108 -4.75 6.35 -0.82
C HIS A 108 -4.83 7.88 -0.66
N PRO A 109 -3.95 8.66 -1.31
CA PRO A 109 -3.82 10.11 -1.12
C PRO A 109 -5.09 10.91 -1.48
N TYR A 110 -6.01 10.32 -2.24
CA TYR A 110 -7.30 10.91 -2.54
C TYR A 110 -8.21 11.09 -1.31
N ARG A 111 -8.07 10.23 -0.30
CA ARG A 111 -8.91 10.31 0.91
C ARG A 111 -8.74 11.66 1.58
N ARG A 112 -9.87 12.33 1.90
CA ARG A 112 -9.94 13.67 2.52
C ARG A 112 -9.42 14.82 1.65
N ALA A 113 -8.85 14.58 0.46
CA ALA A 113 -8.28 15.58 -0.42
C ALA A 113 -9.09 15.76 -1.72
N TYR A 114 -9.60 14.66 -2.30
CA TYR A 114 -10.36 14.71 -3.52
C TYR A 114 -11.79 15.23 -3.29
N ILE A 115 -12.19 16.22 -4.08
CA ILE A 115 -13.55 16.77 -4.10
C ILE A 115 -14.17 16.48 -5.47
N PRO A 116 -15.22 15.64 -5.55
CA PRO A 116 -15.87 15.28 -6.81
C PRO A 116 -16.45 16.50 -7.57
N GLY A 117 -16.64 16.34 -8.87
CA GLY A 117 -17.32 17.34 -9.72
C GLY A 117 -16.44 18.46 -10.24
N LYS A 118 -15.12 18.42 -10.01
CA LYS A 118 -14.17 19.36 -10.61
C LYS A 118 -13.54 18.70 -11.86
N PRO A 119 -13.74 19.27 -13.08
CA PRO A 119 -13.11 18.75 -14.28
C PRO A 119 -11.58 18.78 -14.17
N ARG A 120 -10.89 17.71 -14.56
CA ARG A 120 -9.42 17.54 -14.45
C ARG A 120 -8.65 18.70 -15.09
N GLN A 121 -9.17 19.30 -16.17
CA GLN A 121 -8.53 20.40 -16.88
C GLN A 121 -8.83 21.79 -16.25
N SER A 122 -9.61 21.85 -15.17
CA SER A 122 -9.97 23.12 -14.54
C SER A 122 -8.88 23.62 -13.58
N ASN A 123 -8.77 24.94 -13.47
CA ASN A 123 -7.87 25.57 -12.48
C ASN A 123 -8.19 25.11 -11.04
N SER A 124 -9.48 24.89 -10.72
CA SER A 124 -9.89 24.44 -9.39
C SER A 124 -9.46 23.00 -9.09
N TYR A 125 -9.35 22.13 -10.11
CA TYR A 125 -8.76 20.81 -9.96
C TYR A 125 -7.24 20.90 -9.77
N GLY A 126 -6.55 21.70 -10.59
CA GLY A 126 -5.12 21.93 -10.46
C GLY A 126 -4.73 22.46 -9.08
N SER A 127 -5.49 23.45 -8.54
CA SER A 127 -5.29 23.94 -7.17
C SER A 127 -5.47 22.83 -6.14
N MET A 128 -6.50 21.96 -6.31
CA MET A 128 -6.74 20.83 -5.40
C MET A 128 -5.57 19.84 -5.39
N VAL A 129 -4.94 19.55 -6.55
CA VAL A 129 -3.73 18.72 -6.63
C VAL A 129 -2.57 19.36 -5.89
N ILE A 130 -2.33 20.66 -6.10
CA ILE A 130 -1.25 21.41 -5.44
C ILE A 130 -1.44 21.42 -3.91
N ASP A 131 -2.65 21.71 -3.45
CA ASP A 131 -2.98 21.75 -2.02
C ASP A 131 -2.80 20.38 -1.37
N ALA A 132 -3.26 19.30 -2.03
CA ALA A 132 -3.08 17.94 -1.56
C ALA A 132 -1.59 17.54 -1.53
N SER A 133 -0.81 17.96 -2.53
CA SER A 133 0.63 17.67 -2.62
C SER A 133 1.46 18.29 -1.50
N ALA A 134 0.92 19.29 -0.79
CA ALA A 134 1.57 19.88 0.37
C ALA A 134 1.52 19.00 1.65
N ASN A 135 0.90 17.81 1.58
CA ASN A 135 0.83 16.89 2.71
C ASN A 135 2.24 16.41 3.11
N PRO A 136 2.66 16.63 4.38
CA PRO A 136 4.02 16.31 4.82
C PRO A 136 4.34 14.82 4.80
N LEU A 137 3.32 13.95 4.81
CA LEU A 137 3.50 12.50 4.74
C LEU A 137 4.17 12.09 3.42
N TYR A 138 3.84 12.75 2.29
CA TYR A 138 4.38 12.39 0.99
C TYR A 138 5.88 12.65 0.91
N ALA A 139 6.35 13.78 1.41
CA ALA A 139 7.77 14.17 1.38
C ALA A 139 8.70 13.21 2.15
N ILE A 140 8.15 12.39 3.04
CA ILE A 140 8.91 11.44 3.87
C ILE A 140 8.65 9.97 3.50
N SER A 141 7.76 9.72 2.52
CA SER A 141 7.44 8.38 2.03
C SER A 141 8.34 7.98 0.85
N ASP A 142 8.65 6.69 0.73
CA ASP A 142 9.46 6.14 -0.38
C ASP A 142 8.63 6.03 -1.68
N ALA A 143 7.30 5.89 -1.54
CA ALA A 143 6.35 5.83 -2.65
C ALA A 143 4.97 6.34 -2.22
N ILE A 144 4.07 6.49 -3.20
CA ILE A 144 2.69 6.92 -3.00
C ILE A 144 1.74 5.94 -3.70
N GLU A 145 0.61 5.61 -3.06
CA GLU A 145 -0.39 4.71 -3.64
C GLU A 145 -1.26 5.44 -4.67
N THR A 146 -1.09 5.08 -5.94
CA THR A 146 -1.78 5.70 -7.08
C THR A 146 -2.89 4.83 -7.66
N GLY A 147 -2.90 3.55 -7.31
CA GLY A 147 -3.97 2.62 -7.63
C GLY A 147 -4.44 1.92 -6.37
N ASN A 148 -5.60 2.31 -5.87
CA ASN A 148 -6.23 1.70 -4.71
C ASN A 148 -7.54 1.00 -5.16
N GLY A 149 -7.71 -0.28 -4.79
CA GLY A 149 -8.85 -1.09 -5.23
C GLY A 149 -10.21 -0.63 -4.69
N ARG A 150 -10.23 0.22 -3.68
CA ARG A 150 -11.45 0.84 -3.11
C ARG A 150 -11.71 2.25 -3.66
N GLY A 151 -10.73 2.85 -4.33
CA GLY A 151 -10.88 4.15 -4.97
C GLY A 151 -11.62 4.05 -6.30
N SER A 152 -12.41 5.08 -6.64
CA SER A 152 -12.97 5.24 -7.98
C SER A 152 -11.86 5.55 -9.00
N VAL A 153 -12.19 5.52 -10.28
CA VAL A 153 -11.25 5.89 -11.36
C VAL A 153 -10.78 7.33 -11.19
N GLU A 154 -11.68 8.24 -10.84
CA GLU A 154 -11.37 9.66 -10.64
C GLU A 154 -10.45 9.88 -9.42
N GLU A 155 -10.68 9.16 -8.32
CA GLU A 155 -9.87 9.21 -7.11
C GLU A 155 -8.46 8.68 -7.36
N ASN A 156 -8.33 7.55 -8.07
CA ASN A 156 -7.05 7.01 -8.46
C ASN A 156 -6.31 7.95 -9.44
N THR A 157 -7.04 8.54 -10.40
CA THR A 157 -6.47 9.57 -11.30
C THR A 157 -5.96 10.79 -10.53
N PHE A 158 -6.70 11.23 -9.51
CA PHE A 158 -6.25 12.32 -8.65
C PHE A 158 -4.96 11.96 -7.88
N SER A 159 -4.85 10.72 -7.41
CA SER A 159 -3.63 10.22 -6.76
C SER A 159 -2.44 10.15 -7.72
N GLU A 160 -2.69 9.78 -9.01
CA GLU A 160 -1.67 9.83 -10.07
C GLU A 160 -1.21 11.28 -10.35
N ASP A 161 -2.14 12.24 -10.35
CA ASP A 161 -1.80 13.63 -10.58
C ASP A 161 -0.96 14.22 -9.42
N ILE A 162 -1.21 13.81 -8.16
CA ILE A 162 -0.37 14.12 -7.00
C ILE A 162 1.03 13.50 -7.18
N GLN A 163 1.09 12.21 -7.52
CA GLN A 163 2.33 11.48 -7.75
C GLN A 163 3.19 12.15 -8.84
N PHE A 164 2.56 12.52 -9.95
CA PHE A 164 3.23 13.22 -11.04
C PHE A 164 3.73 14.60 -10.63
N HIS A 165 2.92 15.37 -9.87
CA HIS A 165 3.29 16.70 -9.37
C HIS A 165 4.51 16.64 -8.43
N LEU A 166 4.64 15.57 -7.64
CA LEU A 166 5.72 15.38 -6.66
C LEU A 166 6.94 14.64 -7.23
N ASP A 167 6.87 14.13 -8.47
CA ASP A 167 7.90 13.29 -9.10
C ASP A 167 8.26 12.08 -8.23
N MET A 168 7.24 11.42 -7.66
CA MET A 168 7.39 10.25 -6.80
C MET A 168 7.14 8.95 -7.56
N ASN A 169 7.56 7.81 -6.97
CA ASN A 169 7.17 6.49 -7.46
C ASN A 169 5.75 6.15 -7.01
N GLY A 170 4.94 5.60 -7.94
CA GLY A 170 3.56 5.21 -7.68
C GLY A 170 3.38 3.71 -7.58
N VAL A 171 2.71 3.21 -6.52
CA VAL A 171 2.35 1.81 -6.35
C VAL A 171 0.85 1.57 -6.58
N GLY A 172 0.48 0.31 -6.82
CA GLY A 172 -0.90 -0.15 -6.80
C GLY A 172 -1.11 -1.20 -5.73
N SER A 173 -2.29 -1.20 -5.11
CA SER A 173 -2.69 -2.21 -4.13
C SER A 173 -4.21 -2.30 -4.01
N SER A 174 -4.71 -3.38 -3.44
CA SER A 174 -6.15 -3.61 -3.42
C SER A 174 -6.88 -2.88 -2.28
N ASP A 175 -6.21 -2.63 -1.17
CA ASP A 175 -6.84 -2.17 0.08
C ASP A 175 -8.01 -3.11 0.45
N SER A 176 -7.74 -4.44 0.33
CA SER A 176 -8.79 -5.44 0.36
C SER A 176 -9.32 -5.66 1.77
N HIS A 177 -10.66 -5.57 1.91
CA HIS A 177 -11.43 -5.91 3.10
C HIS A 177 -12.43 -7.04 2.82
N THR A 178 -12.64 -7.31 1.51
CA THR A 178 -13.48 -8.39 1.01
C THR A 178 -12.79 -9.12 -0.13
N SER A 179 -13.23 -10.34 -0.42
CA SER A 179 -12.66 -11.15 -1.53
C SER A 179 -12.81 -10.50 -2.91
N SER A 180 -13.79 -9.61 -3.09
CA SER A 180 -14.01 -8.88 -4.35
C SER A 180 -13.03 -7.73 -4.58
N ASP A 181 -12.29 -7.32 -3.55
CA ASP A 181 -11.32 -6.23 -3.66
C ASP A 181 -9.96 -6.74 -4.15
N ILE A 182 -9.62 -8.00 -3.79
CA ILE A 182 -8.32 -8.62 -4.08
C ILE A 182 -8.02 -8.60 -5.58
N GLY A 183 -6.82 -8.08 -5.93
CA GLY A 183 -6.32 -8.04 -7.30
C GLY A 183 -6.92 -6.92 -8.17
N LYS A 184 -7.75 -6.01 -7.63
CA LYS A 184 -8.17 -4.83 -8.40
C LYS A 184 -6.97 -4.00 -8.84
N TYR A 185 -6.03 -3.78 -7.93
CA TYR A 185 -4.71 -3.24 -8.19
C TYR A 185 -3.65 -4.04 -7.42
N ALA A 186 -2.43 -4.03 -7.94
CA ALA A 186 -1.24 -4.59 -7.33
C ALA A 186 -0.01 -3.85 -7.88
N THR A 187 1.17 -4.19 -7.39
CA THR A 187 2.45 -3.65 -7.87
C THR A 187 3.25 -4.74 -8.56
N GLU A 188 3.68 -4.48 -9.79
CA GLU A 188 4.58 -5.31 -10.56
C GLU A 188 6.02 -4.89 -10.30
N PHE A 189 6.82 -5.79 -9.74
CA PHE A 189 8.23 -5.58 -9.45
C PHE A 189 9.13 -6.23 -10.49
N HIS A 190 10.12 -5.50 -10.98
CA HIS A 190 11.16 -6.00 -11.90
C HIS A 190 12.39 -6.50 -11.14
N ALA A 191 12.20 -7.00 -9.93
CA ALA A 191 13.21 -7.54 -9.04
C ALA A 191 12.80 -8.91 -8.51
N GLN A 192 13.77 -9.67 -8.01
CA GLN A 192 13.48 -10.88 -7.26
C GLN A 192 13.20 -10.48 -5.82
N ILE A 193 12.06 -10.89 -5.28
CA ILE A 193 11.63 -10.62 -3.91
C ILE A 193 11.30 -11.95 -3.27
N ALA A 194 12.09 -12.33 -2.28
CA ALA A 194 11.94 -13.58 -1.53
C ALA A 194 11.49 -13.34 -0.08
N ASP A 195 11.66 -12.12 0.42
CA ASP A 195 11.33 -11.75 1.79
C ASP A 195 11.05 -10.24 1.94
N LEU A 196 10.83 -9.81 3.18
CA LEU A 196 10.59 -8.42 3.56
C LEU A 196 11.75 -7.48 3.18
N TYR A 197 13.00 -7.94 3.31
CA TYR A 197 14.17 -7.08 3.04
C TYR A 197 14.33 -6.83 1.54
N ASP A 198 14.06 -7.84 0.72
CA ASP A 198 14.04 -7.69 -0.73
C ASP A 198 12.91 -6.73 -1.16
N LEU A 199 11.71 -6.84 -0.54
CA LEU A 199 10.60 -5.90 -0.81
C LEU A 199 10.99 -4.46 -0.46
N ILE A 200 11.56 -4.23 0.72
CA ILE A 200 12.02 -2.90 1.14
C ILE A 200 13.05 -2.34 0.15
N SER A 201 14.01 -3.16 -0.27
CA SER A 201 15.01 -2.77 -1.26
C SER A 201 14.38 -2.42 -2.61
N ALA A 202 13.42 -3.22 -3.06
CA ALA A 202 12.70 -2.98 -4.31
C ALA A 202 11.87 -1.68 -4.26
N LEU A 203 11.17 -1.42 -3.15
CA LEU A 203 10.42 -0.17 -2.94
C LEU A 203 11.33 1.06 -3.00
N LYS A 204 12.49 1.00 -2.35
CA LYS A 204 13.48 2.09 -2.36
C LYS A 204 14.15 2.29 -3.72
N SER A 205 14.22 1.25 -4.55
CA SER A 205 14.82 1.34 -5.90
C SER A 205 13.92 2.07 -6.90
N GLY A 206 12.60 2.09 -6.69
CA GLY A 206 11.61 2.64 -7.62
C GLY A 206 11.40 1.84 -8.91
N LEU A 207 11.97 0.62 -9.01
CA LEU A 207 11.87 -0.24 -10.21
C LEU A 207 10.62 -1.12 -10.17
N PHE A 208 9.47 -0.49 -10.20
CA PHE A 208 8.16 -1.16 -10.19
C PHE A 208 7.10 -0.34 -10.91
N ASN A 209 5.97 -0.97 -11.22
CA ASN A 209 4.81 -0.33 -11.84
C ASN A 209 3.51 -0.77 -11.16
N LYS A 210 2.53 0.12 -11.15
CA LYS A 210 1.15 -0.20 -10.82
C LYS A 210 0.55 -1.09 -11.90
N VAL A 211 -0.17 -2.16 -11.50
CA VAL A 211 -0.93 -3.03 -12.40
C VAL A 211 -2.35 -3.27 -11.89
N SER A 212 -3.27 -3.66 -12.78
CA SER A 212 -4.62 -4.11 -12.44
C SER A 212 -4.82 -5.51 -13.03
N LEU A 213 -5.24 -6.46 -12.19
CA LEU A 213 -5.50 -7.84 -12.64
C LEU A 213 -6.91 -8.05 -13.22
N ASN A 214 -7.80 -7.06 -13.10
CA ASN A 214 -9.15 -7.15 -13.65
C ASN A 214 -9.20 -7.08 -15.19
N ASN A 215 -8.08 -6.75 -15.85
CA ASN A 215 -7.97 -6.62 -17.31
C ASN A 215 -7.25 -7.79 -17.99
N THR A 216 -6.85 -8.82 -17.27
CA THR A 216 -6.25 -10.04 -17.85
C THR A 216 -7.37 -11.04 -18.18
N LYS A 217 -7.91 -10.91 -19.41
CA LYS A 217 -8.67 -11.97 -20.08
C LYS A 217 -7.81 -12.62 -21.12
#